data_f363f1429c57dfbca112a56acd396683
#
_entry.id   f363f1429c57dfbca112a56acd396683
#
_cell.length_a   1.000
_cell.length_b   1.000
_cell.length_c   1.000
_cell.angle_alpha   90.00
_cell.angle_beta   90.00
_cell.angle_gamma   90.00
#
_symmetry.space_group_name_H-M   'P 1'
#
loop_
_entity.id
_entity.type
_entity.pdbx_description
1 polymer ?
#
loop_
_entity_poly.entity_id
_entity_poly.type
_entity_poly.pdbx_seq_one_letter_code
_entity_poly.pdbx_strand_id
1 'polypeptide(L)'
;MVEKIREEFMYMDAVNYISDVLQKTKGKELKVAFLGGSLSKGERVKRELCFVSLFEQKIEEKLSNGRKVSVLRYGQSGTMSSNGLYKVKELIEEKPDLVFLDYAMNDTGDRYLWESTEGICSQLIQAGAHVVILLFCNDQGHCTRGAMERVASHYHLPVVDIGKTITDKIQKGELTWEEYGLDYVHPT
;
A
#
# COMPACT_ATOMS: atom_id res chain seq x y z
N MET A 1 -1.97 -26.85 -2.45
CA MET A 1 -0.65 -27.04 -1.81
C MET A 1 0.39 -26.06 -2.30
N VAL A 2 0.58 -25.88 -3.61
CA VAL A 2 1.54 -24.90 -4.20
C VAL A 2 1.16 -23.45 -3.86
N GLU A 3 -0.11 -23.09 -3.90
CA GLU A 3 -0.63 -21.76 -3.56
C GLU A 3 -0.38 -21.40 -2.09
N LYS A 4 -0.64 -22.34 -1.17
CA LYS A 4 -0.41 -22.14 0.27
C LYS A 4 1.08 -21.95 0.59
N ILE A 5 1.97 -22.71 -0.09
CA ILE A 5 3.42 -22.56 0.03
C ILE A 5 3.85 -21.17 -0.50
N ARG A 6 3.26 -20.71 -1.61
CA ARG A 6 3.55 -19.40 -2.19
C ARG A 6 3.11 -18.25 -1.28
N GLU A 7 1.94 -18.35 -0.65
CA GLU A 7 1.45 -17.39 0.35
C GLU A 7 2.35 -17.34 1.60
N GLU A 8 2.80 -18.49 2.11
CA GLU A 8 3.73 -18.56 3.25
C GLU A 8 5.10 -17.95 2.91
N PHE A 9 5.66 -18.19 1.72
CA PHE A 9 6.91 -17.57 1.27
C PHE A 9 6.77 -16.06 1.11
N MET A 10 5.70 -15.58 0.48
CA MET A 10 5.44 -14.14 0.33
C MET A 10 5.28 -13.44 1.68
N TYR A 11 4.65 -14.08 2.67
CA TYR A 11 4.50 -13.54 4.02
C TYR A 11 5.86 -13.45 4.75
N MET A 12 6.67 -14.50 4.68
CA MET A 12 8.01 -14.52 5.29
C MET A 12 8.94 -13.47 4.66
N ASP A 13 8.89 -13.30 3.34
CA ASP A 13 9.66 -12.26 2.65
C ASP A 13 9.20 -10.86 3.06
N ALA A 14 7.90 -10.62 3.22
CA ALA A 14 7.37 -9.35 3.68
C ALA A 14 7.81 -9.01 5.13
N VAL A 15 7.82 -10.01 6.02
CA VAL A 15 8.29 -9.83 7.40
C VAL A 15 9.78 -9.47 7.43
N ASN A 16 10.61 -10.18 6.67
CA ASN A 16 12.04 -9.89 6.57
C ASN A 16 12.28 -8.50 5.97
N TYR A 17 11.55 -8.14 4.92
CA TYR A 17 11.63 -6.84 4.27
C TYR A 17 11.33 -5.67 5.22
N ILE A 18 10.24 -5.77 6.00
CA ILE A 18 9.90 -4.75 7.00
C ILE A 18 10.90 -4.74 8.16
N SER A 19 11.37 -5.91 8.59
CA SER A 19 12.42 -6.01 9.63
C SER A 19 13.69 -5.27 9.24
N ASP A 20 14.10 -5.37 7.96
CA ASP A 20 15.27 -4.65 7.44
C ASP A 20 15.07 -3.13 7.49
N VAL A 21 13.88 -2.63 7.14
CA VAL A 21 13.54 -1.21 7.27
C VAL A 21 13.69 -0.76 8.72
N LEU A 22 13.13 -1.53 9.66
CA LEU A 22 13.16 -1.20 11.08
C LEU A 22 14.58 -1.24 11.66
N GLN A 23 15.43 -2.15 11.19
CA GLN A 23 16.84 -2.23 11.60
C GLN A 23 17.67 -1.05 11.04
N LYS A 24 17.57 -0.78 9.75
CA LYS A 24 18.29 0.32 9.08
C LYS A 24 17.95 1.70 9.66
N THR A 25 16.76 1.85 10.20
CA THR A 25 16.27 3.09 10.78
C THR A 25 16.32 3.09 12.31
N LYS A 26 16.99 2.10 12.97
CA LYS A 26 17.10 2.02 14.41
C LYS A 26 17.82 3.26 14.97
N GLY A 27 17.20 3.90 15.98
CA GLY A 27 17.74 5.12 16.60
C GLY A 27 17.55 6.41 15.79
N LYS A 28 16.82 6.33 14.66
CA LYS A 28 16.47 7.48 13.81
C LYS A 28 14.95 7.61 13.71
N GLU A 29 14.49 8.76 13.23
CA GLU A 29 13.11 8.93 12.77
C GLU A 29 12.79 7.92 11.66
N LEU A 30 11.63 7.29 11.72
CA LEU A 30 11.10 6.45 10.64
C LEU A 30 10.12 7.27 9.81
N LYS A 31 10.42 7.49 8.55
CA LYS A 31 9.53 8.17 7.61
C LYS A 31 8.78 7.16 6.76
N VAL A 32 7.48 7.09 6.93
CA VAL A 32 6.58 6.22 6.17
C VAL A 32 5.70 7.05 5.27
N ALA A 33 5.65 6.75 3.98
CA ALA A 33 4.82 7.45 3.03
C ALA A 33 3.68 6.55 2.51
N PHE A 34 2.54 7.18 2.22
CA PHE A 34 1.43 6.58 1.48
C PHE A 34 1.22 7.35 0.18
N LEU A 35 1.57 6.74 -0.94
CA LEU A 35 1.38 7.28 -2.28
C LEU A 35 0.25 6.52 -2.96
N GLY A 36 -0.87 7.20 -3.25
CA GLY A 36 -2.05 6.50 -3.76
C GLY A 36 -3.21 7.38 -4.16
N GLY A 37 -4.35 6.74 -4.36
CA GLY A 37 -5.61 7.35 -4.76
C GLY A 37 -6.45 7.88 -3.60
N SER A 38 -7.77 7.79 -3.79
CA SER A 38 -8.78 8.23 -2.81
C SER A 38 -8.73 7.43 -1.50
N LEU A 39 -8.36 6.16 -1.55
CA LEU A 39 -8.25 5.31 -0.38
C LEU A 39 -7.14 5.80 0.54
N SER A 40 -5.94 6.05 0.00
CA SER A 40 -4.81 6.61 0.75
C SER A 40 -5.07 8.04 1.23
N LYS A 41 -5.91 8.81 0.54
CA LYS A 41 -6.36 10.12 1.00
C LYS A 41 -7.32 10.02 2.19
N GLY A 42 -8.04 8.90 2.33
CA GLY A 42 -9.14 8.74 3.28
C GLY A 42 -10.41 9.44 2.81
N GLU A 43 -10.73 9.34 1.51
CA GLU A 43 -11.94 9.94 0.93
C GLU A 43 -13.19 9.36 1.58
N ARG A 44 -14.17 10.25 1.87
CA ARG A 44 -15.49 9.92 2.45
C ARG A 44 -15.49 9.38 3.89
N VAL A 45 -14.33 9.17 4.51
CA VAL A 45 -14.23 8.80 5.93
C VAL A 45 -13.68 9.96 6.76
N LYS A 46 -13.98 9.98 8.04
CA LYS A 46 -13.33 10.91 8.96
C LYS A 46 -11.84 10.64 8.99
N ARG A 47 -11.02 11.69 9.04
CA ARG A 47 -9.57 11.60 8.98
C ARG A 47 -8.99 10.58 9.99
N GLU A 48 -9.49 10.59 11.20
CA GLU A 48 -9.06 9.69 12.28
C GLU A 48 -9.40 8.20 12.04
N LEU A 49 -10.37 7.91 11.16
CA LEU A 49 -10.82 6.56 10.82
C LEU A 49 -10.21 6.04 9.52
N CYS A 50 -9.55 6.89 8.72
CA CYS A 50 -8.93 6.41 7.50
C CYS A 50 -7.76 5.46 7.83
N PHE A 51 -7.54 4.45 6.97
CA PHE A 51 -6.56 3.40 7.23
C PHE A 51 -5.13 3.94 7.45
N VAL A 52 -4.77 5.06 6.82
CA VAL A 52 -3.47 5.71 7.01
C VAL A 52 -3.33 6.25 8.43
N SER A 53 -4.38 6.84 9.00
CA SER A 53 -4.38 7.32 10.38
C SER A 53 -4.39 6.17 11.39
N LEU A 54 -5.14 5.10 11.09
CA LEU A 54 -5.14 3.89 11.93
C LEU A 54 -3.76 3.21 11.91
N PHE A 55 -3.09 3.17 10.75
CA PHE A 55 -1.72 2.70 10.64
C PHE A 55 -0.76 3.56 11.49
N GLU A 56 -0.85 4.90 11.38
CA GLU A 56 -0.02 5.84 12.13
C GLU A 56 -0.14 5.59 13.64
N GLN A 57 -1.37 5.51 14.17
CA GLN A 57 -1.62 5.18 15.57
C GLN A 57 -1.02 3.83 15.97
N LYS A 58 -1.22 2.79 15.15
CA LYS A 58 -0.74 1.44 15.44
C LYS A 58 0.77 1.32 15.40
N ILE A 59 1.44 1.99 14.47
CA ILE A 59 2.89 1.94 14.37
C ILE A 59 3.54 2.71 15.51
N GLU A 60 2.98 3.85 15.94
CA GLU A 60 3.40 4.59 17.11
C GLU A 60 3.27 3.76 18.38
N GLU A 61 2.11 3.10 18.61
CA GLU A 61 1.90 2.19 19.73
C GLU A 61 2.95 1.06 19.77
N LYS A 62 3.23 0.43 18.63
CA LYS A 62 4.12 -0.74 18.55
C LYS A 62 5.60 -0.40 18.57
N LEU A 63 5.98 0.75 18.03
CA LEU A 63 7.37 1.22 17.99
C LEU A 63 7.69 2.19 19.11
N SER A 64 6.84 2.29 20.14
CA SER A 64 6.86 3.28 21.23
C SER A 64 8.10 3.28 22.12
N ASN A 65 9.18 2.60 21.75
CA ASN A 65 10.48 2.70 22.43
C ASN A 65 11.15 4.09 22.27
N GLY A 66 10.33 5.16 22.18
CA GLY A 66 10.82 6.53 22.03
C GLY A 66 11.24 6.90 20.61
N ARG A 67 10.90 6.08 19.62
CA ARG A 67 11.20 6.35 18.22
C ARG A 67 10.14 7.25 17.60
N LYS A 68 10.59 8.35 16.98
CA LYS A 68 9.69 9.20 16.19
C LYS A 68 9.31 8.50 14.87
N VAL A 69 8.03 8.50 14.56
CA VAL A 69 7.47 8.07 13.28
C VAL A 69 6.83 9.28 12.62
N SER A 70 7.12 9.52 11.35
CA SER A 70 6.46 10.54 10.54
C SER A 70 5.76 9.90 9.37
N VAL A 71 4.47 10.19 9.22
CA VAL A 71 3.64 9.67 8.12
C VAL A 71 3.42 10.76 7.08
N LEU A 72 3.98 10.54 5.88
CA LEU A 72 3.87 11.40 4.71
C LEU A 72 2.65 10.97 3.88
N ARG A 73 1.71 11.89 3.64
CA ARG A 73 0.43 11.59 3.01
C ARG A 73 0.37 12.16 1.59
N TYR A 74 0.54 11.30 0.59
CA TYR A 74 0.51 11.60 -0.84
C TYR A 74 -0.71 10.99 -1.55
N GLY A 75 -1.79 10.75 -0.80
CA GLY A 75 -3.07 10.30 -1.35
C GLY A 75 -3.82 11.42 -2.05
N GLN A 76 -4.32 11.18 -3.27
CA GLN A 76 -5.09 12.14 -4.06
C GLN A 76 -6.28 11.46 -4.74
N SER A 77 -7.50 11.97 -4.52
CA SER A 77 -8.72 11.41 -5.12
C SER A 77 -8.72 11.45 -6.64
N GLY A 78 -9.24 10.39 -7.25
CA GLY A 78 -9.42 10.30 -8.70
C GLY A 78 -8.11 10.21 -9.48
N THR A 79 -7.00 9.82 -8.84
CA THR A 79 -5.70 9.69 -9.50
C THR A 79 -5.32 8.23 -9.70
N MET A 80 -4.56 7.99 -10.74
CA MET A 80 -3.95 6.72 -11.16
C MET A 80 -2.44 6.74 -10.91
N SER A 81 -1.76 5.61 -11.10
CA SER A 81 -0.29 5.53 -10.98
C SER A 81 0.44 6.49 -11.93
N SER A 82 -0.11 6.76 -13.11
CA SER A 82 0.39 7.78 -14.02
C SER A 82 0.44 9.18 -13.40
N ASN A 83 -0.53 9.54 -12.54
CA ASN A 83 -0.47 10.78 -11.76
C ASN A 83 0.55 10.68 -10.61
N GLY A 84 0.62 9.50 -9.96
CA GLY A 84 1.59 9.22 -8.89
C GLY A 84 3.03 9.39 -9.36
N LEU A 85 3.33 9.01 -10.60
CA LEU A 85 4.66 9.16 -11.18
C LEU A 85 5.17 10.61 -11.17
N TYR A 86 4.29 11.60 -11.34
CA TYR A 86 4.67 13.01 -11.21
C TYR A 86 4.98 13.44 -9.78
N LYS A 87 4.46 12.70 -8.78
CA LYS A 87 4.67 12.98 -7.35
C LYS A 87 5.92 12.32 -6.77
N VAL A 88 6.47 11.33 -7.46
CA VAL A 88 7.61 10.54 -6.95
C VAL A 88 8.82 11.42 -6.65
N LYS A 89 9.13 12.39 -7.50
CA LYS A 89 10.28 13.29 -7.29
C LYS A 89 10.13 14.10 -5.99
N GLU A 90 8.97 14.69 -5.77
CA GLU A 90 8.64 15.43 -4.55
C GLU A 90 8.74 14.51 -3.32
N LEU A 91 8.21 13.29 -3.42
CA LEU A 91 8.28 12.30 -2.35
C LEU A 91 9.72 11.87 -2.02
N ILE A 92 10.59 11.70 -3.02
CA ILE A 92 12.00 11.34 -2.84
C ILE A 92 12.76 12.45 -2.08
N GLU A 93 12.44 13.72 -2.31
CA GLU A 93 13.04 14.86 -1.59
C GLU A 93 12.76 14.79 -0.08
N GLU A 94 11.62 14.22 0.33
CA GLU A 94 11.28 13.95 1.74
C GLU A 94 12.09 12.79 2.37
N LYS A 95 12.80 12.00 1.56
CA LYS A 95 13.61 10.85 1.97
C LYS A 95 12.81 9.83 2.81
N PRO A 96 11.76 9.23 2.25
CA PRO A 96 11.00 8.20 2.94
C PRO A 96 11.85 6.93 3.11
N ASP A 97 11.70 6.24 4.24
CA ASP A 97 12.31 4.94 4.48
C ASP A 97 11.44 3.81 3.92
N LEU A 98 10.11 3.99 3.99
CA LEU A 98 9.11 3.03 3.55
C LEU A 98 7.98 3.75 2.81
N VAL A 99 7.59 3.22 1.67
CA VAL A 99 6.47 3.75 0.86
C VAL A 99 5.44 2.66 0.61
N PHE A 100 4.20 2.92 1.01
CA PHE A 100 3.05 2.13 0.60
C PHE A 100 2.45 2.70 -0.68
N LEU A 101 2.35 1.86 -1.72
CA LEU A 101 1.82 2.23 -3.04
C LEU A 101 0.41 1.67 -3.22
N ASP A 102 -0.58 2.54 -3.40
CA ASP A 102 -2.00 2.21 -3.50
C ASP A 102 -2.64 2.81 -4.76
N TYR A 103 -2.50 2.14 -5.90
CA TYR A 103 -3.15 2.52 -7.16
C TYR A 103 -3.90 1.36 -7.82
N ALA A 104 -3.80 0.13 -7.30
CA ALA A 104 -4.38 -1.05 -7.92
C ALA A 104 -5.88 -0.94 -8.23
N MET A 105 -6.62 -0.21 -7.40
CA MET A 105 -8.05 0.03 -7.61
C MET A 105 -8.32 1.06 -8.71
N ASN A 106 -7.51 2.10 -8.78
CA ASN A 106 -7.71 3.24 -9.68
C ASN A 106 -7.19 2.98 -11.10
N ASP A 107 -6.20 2.11 -11.27
CA ASP A 107 -5.50 1.88 -12.54
C ASP A 107 -6.30 1.02 -13.54
N THR A 108 -7.53 0.63 -13.20
CA THR A 108 -8.43 -0.07 -14.14
C THR A 108 -8.71 0.82 -15.35
N GLY A 109 -8.13 0.43 -16.51
CA GLY A 109 -8.27 1.18 -17.76
C GLY A 109 -7.13 2.17 -18.05
N ASP A 110 -6.16 2.34 -17.17
CA ASP A 110 -4.94 3.09 -17.49
C ASP A 110 -4.05 2.27 -18.43
N ARG A 111 -3.82 2.77 -19.65
CA ARG A 111 -2.97 2.08 -20.64
C ARG A 111 -1.49 2.09 -20.25
N TYR A 112 -1.06 2.97 -19.35
CA TYR A 112 0.32 3.15 -18.92
C TYR A 112 0.58 2.60 -17.51
N LEU A 113 -0.37 1.83 -16.98
CA LEU A 113 -0.28 1.34 -15.59
C LEU A 113 1.03 0.57 -15.30
N TRP A 114 1.56 -0.17 -16.30
CA TRP A 114 2.80 -0.93 -16.16
C TRP A 114 4.01 -0.01 -16.02
N GLU A 115 4.16 0.88 -16.97
CA GLU A 115 5.25 1.82 -17.05
C GLU A 115 5.23 2.80 -15.87
N SER A 116 4.02 3.21 -15.47
CA SER A 116 3.85 4.15 -14.35
C SER A 116 4.19 3.49 -13.02
N THR A 117 3.64 2.30 -12.76
CA THR A 117 3.92 1.55 -11.52
C THR A 117 5.38 1.15 -11.43
N GLU A 118 5.95 0.66 -12.52
CA GLU A 118 7.38 0.33 -12.61
C GLU A 118 8.25 1.55 -12.38
N GLY A 119 7.95 2.66 -13.06
CA GLY A 119 8.67 3.92 -12.93
C GLY A 119 8.61 4.51 -11.52
N ILE A 120 7.50 4.36 -10.80
CA ILE A 120 7.40 4.74 -9.37
C ILE A 120 8.31 3.85 -8.53
N CYS A 121 8.18 2.53 -8.66
CA CYS A 121 8.94 1.57 -7.87
C CYS A 121 10.44 1.71 -8.09
N SER A 122 10.90 1.77 -9.35
CA SER A 122 12.32 1.89 -9.67
C SER A 122 12.96 3.17 -9.11
N GLN A 123 12.29 4.32 -9.25
CA GLN A 123 12.81 5.58 -8.73
C GLN A 123 12.89 5.59 -7.19
N LEU A 124 11.86 5.08 -6.51
CA LEU A 124 11.87 4.99 -5.04
C LEU A 124 12.97 4.06 -4.53
N ILE A 125 13.14 2.88 -5.16
CA ILE A 125 14.20 1.93 -4.81
C ILE A 125 15.59 2.52 -5.05
N GLN A 126 15.80 3.20 -6.18
CA GLN A 126 17.08 3.88 -6.49
C GLN A 126 17.38 5.00 -5.48
N ALA A 127 16.36 5.65 -4.96
CA ALA A 127 16.48 6.64 -3.88
C ALA A 127 16.73 6.03 -2.49
N GLY A 128 16.71 4.70 -2.36
CA GLY A 128 16.95 3.97 -1.11
C GLY A 128 15.70 3.71 -0.27
N ALA A 129 14.51 4.05 -0.76
CA ALA A 129 13.25 3.74 -0.10
C ALA A 129 12.87 2.26 -0.28
N HIS A 130 12.19 1.70 0.71
CA HIS A 130 11.53 0.40 0.59
C HIS A 130 10.09 0.61 0.11
N VAL A 131 9.58 -0.27 -0.75
CA VAL A 131 8.24 -0.14 -1.32
C VAL A 131 7.41 -1.37 -0.97
N VAL A 132 6.17 -1.15 -0.57
CA VAL A 132 5.14 -2.19 -0.35
C VAL A 132 3.93 -1.83 -1.21
N ILE A 133 3.44 -2.78 -2.00
CA ILE A 133 2.27 -2.58 -2.83
C ILE A 133 1.01 -3.00 -2.06
N LEU A 134 0.00 -2.12 -2.01
CA LEU A 134 -1.30 -2.39 -1.43
C LEU A 134 -2.31 -2.71 -2.54
N LEU A 135 -3.03 -3.82 -2.40
CA LEU A 135 -4.09 -4.21 -3.32
C LEU A 135 -5.45 -4.10 -2.60
N PHE A 136 -6.16 -3.02 -2.87
CA PHE A 136 -7.59 -2.93 -2.57
C PHE A 136 -8.40 -3.40 -3.78
N CYS A 137 -9.67 -3.73 -3.58
CA CYS A 137 -10.59 -4.09 -4.64
C CYS A 137 -11.93 -3.37 -4.49
N ASN A 138 -12.75 -3.37 -5.53
CA ASN A 138 -14.13 -2.94 -5.46
C ASN A 138 -15.04 -4.04 -4.88
N ASP A 139 -16.34 -3.76 -4.80
CA ASP A 139 -17.39 -4.66 -4.33
C ASP A 139 -17.49 -5.99 -5.12
N GLN A 140 -16.98 -6.02 -6.34
CA GLN A 140 -16.90 -7.22 -7.19
C GLN A 140 -15.55 -7.95 -7.06
N GLY A 141 -14.67 -7.51 -6.18
CA GLY A 141 -13.33 -8.07 -6.01
C GLY A 141 -12.33 -7.70 -7.11
N HIS A 142 -12.64 -6.71 -7.96
CA HIS A 142 -11.79 -6.32 -9.08
C HIS A 142 -10.76 -5.25 -8.69
N CYS A 143 -9.54 -5.44 -9.17
CA CYS A 143 -8.44 -4.48 -9.20
C CYS A 143 -7.38 -4.92 -10.23
N THR A 144 -6.35 -4.12 -10.45
CA THR A 144 -5.25 -4.43 -11.38
C THR A 144 -4.19 -5.36 -10.79
N ARG A 145 -4.59 -6.33 -9.94
CA ARG A 145 -3.72 -7.25 -9.21
C ARG A 145 -2.59 -7.83 -10.06
N GLY A 146 -2.93 -8.46 -11.19
CA GLY A 146 -1.94 -9.15 -12.01
C GLY A 146 -0.82 -8.25 -12.55
N ALA A 147 -1.11 -6.98 -12.78
CA ALA A 147 -0.12 -5.99 -13.18
C ALA A 147 0.78 -5.62 -12.00
N MET A 148 0.21 -5.32 -10.85
CA MET A 148 0.94 -4.95 -9.64
C MET A 148 1.85 -6.09 -9.17
N GLU A 149 1.35 -7.33 -9.17
CA GLU A 149 2.13 -8.52 -8.79
C GLU A 149 3.33 -8.78 -9.71
N ARG A 150 3.24 -8.47 -11.00
CA ARG A 150 4.38 -8.60 -11.91
C ARG A 150 5.49 -7.59 -11.59
N VAL A 151 5.14 -6.33 -11.33
CA VAL A 151 6.11 -5.31 -10.90
C VAL A 151 6.71 -5.70 -9.55
N ALA A 152 5.87 -6.12 -8.60
CA ALA A 152 6.31 -6.61 -7.31
C ALA A 152 7.30 -7.78 -7.43
N SER A 153 6.98 -8.77 -8.26
CA SER A 153 7.84 -9.92 -8.51
C SER A 153 9.19 -9.53 -9.12
N HIS A 154 9.20 -8.58 -10.06
CA HIS A 154 10.43 -8.12 -10.70
C HIS A 154 11.39 -7.44 -9.70
N TYR A 155 10.87 -6.64 -8.80
CA TYR A 155 11.65 -5.90 -7.80
C TYR A 155 11.72 -6.59 -6.43
N HIS A 156 11.18 -7.80 -6.28
CA HIS A 156 11.08 -8.54 -5.01
C HIS A 156 10.39 -7.71 -3.91
N LEU A 157 9.29 -7.03 -4.26
CA LEU A 157 8.53 -6.19 -3.36
C LEU A 157 7.44 -6.98 -2.65
N PRO A 158 7.19 -6.72 -1.36
CA PRO A 158 6.03 -7.29 -0.68
C PRO A 158 4.73 -6.71 -1.25
N VAL A 159 3.71 -7.57 -1.29
CA VAL A 159 2.34 -7.20 -1.65
C VAL A 159 1.42 -7.50 -0.47
N VAL A 160 0.61 -6.52 -0.07
CA VAL A 160 -0.44 -6.70 0.93
C VAL A 160 -1.79 -6.68 0.21
N ASP A 161 -2.39 -7.85 0.04
CA ASP A 161 -3.68 -8.01 -0.66
C ASP A 161 -4.86 -7.91 0.33
N ILE A 162 -5.28 -6.68 0.60
CA ILE A 162 -6.43 -6.37 1.44
C ILE A 162 -7.72 -6.80 0.72
N GLY A 163 -7.79 -6.58 -0.60
CA GLY A 163 -8.93 -6.95 -1.42
C GLY A 163 -9.24 -8.45 -1.36
N LYS A 164 -8.22 -9.30 -1.46
CA LYS A 164 -8.40 -10.75 -1.31
C LYS A 164 -8.90 -11.10 0.09
N THR A 165 -8.33 -10.49 1.13
CA THR A 165 -8.74 -10.74 2.52
C THR A 165 -10.22 -10.40 2.73
N ILE A 166 -10.70 -9.28 2.21
CA ILE A 166 -12.10 -8.86 2.31
C ILE A 166 -13.00 -9.79 1.50
N THR A 167 -12.64 -10.09 0.25
CA THR A 167 -13.40 -11.00 -0.62
C THR A 167 -13.53 -12.40 0.01
N ASP A 168 -12.46 -12.95 0.57
CA ASP A 168 -12.48 -14.26 1.24
C ASP A 168 -13.43 -14.26 2.46
N LYS A 169 -13.47 -13.18 3.24
CA LYS A 169 -14.41 -13.04 4.37
C LYS A 169 -15.86 -12.96 3.92
N ILE A 170 -16.12 -12.21 2.84
CA ILE A 170 -17.46 -12.10 2.27
C ILE A 170 -17.94 -13.47 1.74
N GLN A 171 -17.08 -14.22 1.04
CA GLN A 171 -17.40 -15.56 0.54
C GLN A 171 -17.70 -16.56 1.66
N LYS A 172 -17.06 -16.40 2.82
CA LYS A 172 -17.33 -17.23 4.02
C LYS A 172 -18.56 -16.78 4.81
N GLY A 173 -19.19 -15.67 4.45
CA GLY A 173 -20.30 -15.08 5.20
C GLY A 173 -19.89 -14.45 6.55
N GLU A 174 -18.60 -14.13 6.71
CA GLU A 174 -18.04 -13.48 7.91
C GLU A 174 -18.14 -11.95 7.84
N LEU A 175 -18.42 -11.40 6.66
CA LEU A 175 -18.51 -9.97 6.37
C LEU A 175 -19.43 -9.76 5.17
N THR A 176 -20.12 -8.64 5.11
CA THR A 176 -20.79 -8.17 3.88
C THR A 176 -20.10 -6.93 3.33
N TRP A 177 -20.32 -6.62 2.05
CA TRP A 177 -19.74 -5.41 1.49
C TRP A 177 -20.33 -4.15 2.15
N GLU A 178 -21.61 -4.15 2.50
CA GLU A 178 -22.31 -3.05 3.16
C GLU A 178 -21.76 -2.73 4.55
N GLU A 179 -21.17 -3.74 5.24
CA GLU A 179 -20.49 -3.53 6.53
C GLU A 179 -19.07 -2.97 6.33
N TYR A 180 -18.43 -3.27 5.20
CA TYR A 180 -17.07 -2.84 4.90
C TYR A 180 -17.02 -1.55 4.09
N GLY A 181 -17.89 -1.39 3.10
CA GLY A 181 -17.83 -0.33 2.09
C GLY A 181 -18.88 0.76 2.28
N LEU A 182 -18.50 2.02 2.08
CA LEU A 182 -19.41 3.18 1.98
C LEU A 182 -20.09 3.26 0.61
N ASP A 183 -19.42 2.76 -0.40
CA ASP A 183 -19.89 2.64 -1.78
C ASP A 183 -19.19 1.44 -2.43
N TYR A 184 -19.21 1.35 -3.76
CA TYR A 184 -18.62 0.21 -4.47
C TYR A 184 -17.07 0.15 -4.43
N VAL A 185 -16.39 1.16 -3.83
CA VAL A 185 -14.91 1.25 -3.76
C VAL A 185 -14.41 1.58 -2.36
N HIS A 186 -15.02 2.58 -1.70
CA HIS A 186 -14.45 3.16 -0.48
C HIS A 186 -14.85 2.39 0.77
N PRO A 187 -13.91 1.96 1.62
CA PRO A 187 -14.22 1.34 2.92
C PRO A 187 -14.79 2.36 3.92
N THR A 188 -15.50 1.82 4.94
CA THR A 188 -16.06 2.58 6.07
C THR A 188 -14.98 3.08 7.03
#